data_725c21302de14232c7394d9caf1464c9
#
_entry.id   725c21302de14232c7394d9caf1464c9
#
_cell.length_a   1.000
_cell.length_b   1.000
_cell.length_c   1.000
_cell.angle_alpha   90.00
_cell.angle_beta   90.00
_cell.angle_gamma   90.00
#
_symmetry.space_group_name_H-M   'P 1'
#
loop_
_entity.id
_entity.type
_entity.pdbx_description
1 polymer ?
#
loop_
_entity_poly.entity_id
_entity_poly.type
_entity_poly.pdbx_seq_one_letter_code
_entity_poly.pdbx_strand_id
1 'polypeptide(L)'
;MRGLLQPNVNPTTEPAESSLRPVLVGIAVVAVIVGILALILRSEQKKPAEPSPYAANLKFWDLKASAAQNFAGATVSYLDGVITNTGNQTVIHATVQVTFKDDMGQTAQREELPIHVLRIGGPYDEAVDLNLSPLAPGQSKPFRLTFENISNQWNHAYPDMQVKQVNTK
;
A
#
# COMPACT_ATOMS: atom_id res chain seq x y z
N MET A 1 92.86 17.96 20.36
CA MET A 1 92.12 16.80 19.93
C MET A 1 90.71 16.96 20.34
N ARG A 2 89.79 17.09 19.40
CA ARG A 2 88.42 17.52 19.62
C ARG A 2 87.54 16.28 19.73
N GLY A 3 86.92 16.11 20.93
CA GLY A 3 85.87 15.12 21.11
C GLY A 3 84.55 15.67 20.60
N LEU A 4 83.91 14.95 19.68
CA LEU A 4 82.59 15.23 19.14
C LEU A 4 81.51 14.75 20.15
N LEU A 5 80.78 15.71 20.68
CA LEU A 5 79.54 15.46 21.48
C LEU A 5 78.43 15.02 20.51
N GLN A 6 77.97 13.80 20.65
CA GLN A 6 76.72 13.34 20.01
C GLN A 6 75.53 13.83 20.82
N PRO A 7 74.51 14.45 20.21
CA PRO A 7 73.28 14.73 20.92
C PRO A 7 72.48 13.42 21.09
N ASN A 8 72.14 13.12 22.34
CA ASN A 8 71.26 12.04 22.73
C ASN A 8 69.81 12.47 22.39
N VAL A 9 69.29 11.91 21.33
CA VAL A 9 67.86 12.04 20.95
C VAL A 9 67.07 10.95 21.65
N ASN A 10 66.46 11.31 22.77
CA ASN A 10 65.44 10.45 23.40
C ASN A 10 64.20 10.44 22.49
N PRO A 11 63.71 9.26 22.02
CA PRO A 11 62.41 9.21 21.41
C PRO A 11 61.36 9.32 22.50
N THR A 12 60.69 10.46 22.52
CA THR A 12 59.47 10.61 23.30
C THR A 12 58.40 9.71 22.73
N THR A 13 58.17 8.59 23.34
CA THR A 13 57.06 7.71 23.00
C THR A 13 55.79 8.37 23.54
N GLU A 14 55.09 9.12 22.67
CA GLU A 14 53.73 9.55 23.00
C GLU A 14 52.85 8.31 23.16
N PRO A 15 52.08 8.18 24.27
CA PRO A 15 51.14 7.08 24.40
C PRO A 15 50.09 7.22 23.30
N ALA A 16 49.99 6.22 22.47
CA ALA A 16 48.92 6.13 21.49
C ALA A 16 47.59 6.12 22.25
N GLU A 17 46.94 7.28 22.31
CA GLU A 17 45.56 7.37 22.80
C GLU A 17 44.73 6.45 21.93
N SER A 18 44.17 5.41 22.55
CA SER A 18 43.35 4.43 21.86
C SER A 18 42.16 5.12 21.22
N SER A 19 42.14 5.18 19.89
CA SER A 19 41.06 5.79 19.09
C SER A 19 39.74 4.98 19.14
N LEU A 20 39.55 4.16 20.15
CA LEU A 20 38.35 3.34 20.36
C LEU A 20 37.12 4.18 20.73
N ARG A 21 37.30 5.34 21.40
CA ARG A 21 36.18 6.22 21.78
C ARG A 21 35.38 6.75 20.59
N PRO A 22 36.00 7.35 19.55
CA PRO A 22 35.25 7.81 18.39
C PRO A 22 34.62 6.65 17.60
N VAL A 23 35.23 5.49 17.56
CA VAL A 23 34.67 4.29 16.93
C VAL A 23 33.41 3.81 17.66
N LEU A 24 33.46 3.75 18.99
CA LEU A 24 32.29 3.37 19.81
C LEU A 24 31.14 4.37 19.67
N VAL A 25 31.42 5.67 19.61
CA VAL A 25 30.41 6.69 19.35
C VAL A 25 29.80 6.53 17.96
N GLY A 26 30.62 6.25 16.93
CA GLY A 26 30.12 5.99 15.59
C GLY A 26 29.18 4.78 15.51
N ILE A 27 29.56 3.67 16.18
CA ILE A 27 28.72 2.45 16.26
C ILE A 27 27.40 2.75 16.98
N ALA A 28 27.43 3.51 18.09
CA ALA A 28 26.23 3.87 18.83
C ALA A 28 25.26 4.71 17.98
N VAL A 29 25.77 5.70 17.23
CA VAL A 29 24.95 6.52 16.32
C VAL A 29 24.31 5.68 15.23
N VAL A 30 25.05 4.78 14.59
CA VAL A 30 24.53 3.88 13.56
C VAL A 30 23.45 2.95 14.14
N ALA A 31 23.67 2.40 15.34
CA ALA A 31 22.69 1.54 16.01
C ALA A 31 21.38 2.29 16.32
N VAL A 32 21.45 3.55 16.72
CA VAL A 32 20.28 4.40 16.96
C VAL A 32 19.54 4.67 15.65
N ILE A 33 20.24 5.00 14.58
CA ILE A 33 19.61 5.25 13.25
C ILE A 33 18.93 3.99 12.74
N VAL A 34 19.59 2.84 12.82
CA VAL A 34 19.01 1.54 12.40
C VAL A 34 17.81 1.18 13.28
N GLY A 35 17.89 1.44 14.58
CA GLY A 35 16.77 1.22 15.51
C GLY A 35 15.56 2.09 15.18
N ILE A 36 15.76 3.38 14.89
CA ILE A 36 14.69 4.31 14.49
C ILE A 36 14.09 3.87 13.13
N LEU A 37 14.93 3.51 12.16
CA LEU A 37 14.49 3.04 10.85
C LEU A 37 13.68 1.74 10.97
N ALA A 38 14.12 0.80 11.81
CA ALA A 38 13.39 -0.44 12.08
C ALA A 38 12.03 -0.18 12.76
N LEU A 39 11.94 0.80 13.67
CA LEU A 39 10.68 1.20 14.30
C LEU A 39 9.73 1.85 13.30
N ILE A 40 10.22 2.71 12.40
CA ILE A 40 9.42 3.36 11.34
C ILE A 40 8.89 2.28 10.38
N LEU A 41 9.74 1.39 9.89
CA LEU A 41 9.34 0.31 8.99
C LEU A 41 8.36 -0.69 9.65
N ARG A 42 8.49 -0.90 10.96
CA ARG A 42 7.58 -1.77 11.71
C ARG A 42 6.21 -1.13 11.95
N SER A 43 6.15 0.22 12.06
CA SER A 43 4.88 0.94 12.24
C SER A 43 4.05 0.98 10.96
N GLU A 44 4.66 0.82 9.78
CA GLU A 44 3.95 0.75 8.50
C GLU A 44 3.34 -0.64 8.20
N GLN A 45 3.69 -1.67 8.96
CA GLN A 45 2.94 -2.94 8.93
C GLN A 45 1.59 -2.76 9.63
N LYS A 46 0.72 -1.93 9.02
CA LYS A 46 -0.68 -1.84 9.39
C LYS A 46 -1.24 -3.26 9.36
N LYS A 47 -1.48 -3.82 10.56
CA LYS A 47 -2.12 -5.13 10.70
C LYS A 47 -3.32 -5.15 9.74
N PRO A 48 -3.45 -6.15 8.87
CA PRO A 48 -4.58 -6.21 7.95
C PRO A 48 -5.86 -6.02 8.77
N ALA A 49 -6.60 -4.94 8.50
CA ALA A 49 -7.84 -4.68 9.22
C ALA A 49 -8.75 -5.90 9.02
N GLU A 50 -9.23 -6.48 10.10
CA GLU A 50 -10.23 -7.54 10.02
C GLU A 50 -11.41 -7.01 9.22
N PRO A 51 -11.95 -7.79 8.28
CA PRO A 51 -13.10 -7.35 7.50
C PRO A 51 -14.25 -6.95 8.43
N SER A 52 -14.90 -5.83 8.12
CA SER A 52 -16.11 -5.42 8.85
C SER A 52 -17.11 -6.58 8.88
N PRO A 53 -17.77 -6.88 10.01
CA PRO A 53 -18.79 -7.93 10.07
C PRO A 53 -19.89 -7.77 9.00
N TYR A 54 -20.20 -6.54 8.63
CA TYR A 54 -21.19 -6.24 7.59
C TYR A 54 -20.68 -6.53 6.17
N ALA A 55 -19.37 -6.66 5.95
CA ALA A 55 -18.77 -6.92 4.64
C ALA A 55 -19.32 -8.18 3.95
N ALA A 56 -19.68 -9.20 4.72
CA ALA A 56 -20.26 -10.43 4.22
C ALA A 56 -21.61 -10.23 3.49
N ASN A 57 -22.30 -9.12 3.73
CA ASN A 57 -23.58 -8.78 3.09
C ASN A 57 -23.41 -8.05 1.75
N LEU A 58 -22.18 -7.69 1.36
CA LEU A 58 -21.91 -7.08 0.06
C LEU A 58 -21.44 -8.15 -0.92
N LYS A 59 -22.18 -8.29 -2.02
CA LYS A 59 -21.90 -9.30 -3.07
C LYS A 59 -21.56 -8.62 -4.38
N PHE A 60 -20.52 -9.11 -5.05
CA PHE A 60 -20.10 -8.66 -6.37
C PHE A 60 -20.48 -9.69 -7.42
N TRP A 61 -20.93 -9.22 -8.57
CA TRP A 61 -21.25 -10.08 -9.72
C TRP A 61 -21.15 -9.28 -11.03
N ASP A 62 -21.23 -9.96 -12.19
CA ASP A 62 -21.11 -9.40 -13.55
C ASP A 62 -19.83 -8.56 -13.73
N LEU A 63 -18.68 -9.10 -13.25
CA LEU A 63 -17.39 -8.40 -13.36
C LEU A 63 -16.91 -8.35 -14.80
N LYS A 64 -16.43 -7.18 -15.23
CA LYS A 64 -15.86 -6.89 -16.56
C LYS A 64 -14.60 -6.10 -16.41
N ALA A 65 -13.49 -6.58 -16.96
CA ALA A 65 -12.25 -5.86 -17.03
C ALA A 65 -12.12 -5.15 -18.39
N SER A 66 -11.67 -3.89 -18.36
CA SER A 66 -11.37 -3.12 -19.56
C SER A 66 -10.15 -2.23 -19.31
N ALA A 67 -9.54 -1.72 -20.38
CA ALA A 67 -8.42 -0.78 -20.29
C ALA A 67 -8.54 0.30 -21.35
N ALA A 68 -8.07 1.50 -21.02
CA ALA A 68 -7.97 2.63 -21.94
C ALA A 68 -6.62 3.33 -21.77
N GLN A 69 -6.11 3.94 -22.82
CA GLN A 69 -4.95 4.82 -22.72
C GLN A 69 -5.42 6.26 -22.45
N ASN A 70 -4.75 6.91 -21.50
CA ASN A 70 -4.97 8.34 -21.26
C ASN A 70 -4.17 9.18 -22.27
N PHE A 71 -4.37 10.51 -22.26
CA PHE A 71 -3.69 11.44 -23.17
C PHE A 71 -2.16 11.45 -23.03
N ALA A 72 -1.61 10.99 -21.91
CA ALA A 72 -0.18 10.86 -21.67
C ALA A 72 0.39 9.49 -22.11
N GLY A 73 -0.45 8.61 -22.69
CA GLY A 73 -0.06 7.27 -23.14
C GLY A 73 0.00 6.23 -22.03
N ALA A 74 -0.36 6.59 -20.78
CA ALA A 74 -0.45 5.63 -19.69
C ALA A 74 -1.74 4.81 -19.81
N THR A 75 -1.63 3.50 -19.51
CA THR A 75 -2.78 2.60 -19.50
C THR A 75 -3.50 2.71 -18.16
N VAL A 76 -4.79 2.98 -18.21
CA VAL A 76 -5.71 2.93 -17.06
C VAL A 76 -6.59 1.72 -17.23
N SER A 77 -6.65 0.88 -16.19
CA SER A 77 -7.49 -0.33 -16.18
C SER A 77 -8.73 -0.10 -15.32
N TYR A 78 -9.84 -0.65 -15.77
CA TYR A 78 -11.12 -0.57 -15.07
C TYR A 78 -11.62 -1.98 -14.76
N LEU A 79 -12.20 -2.13 -13.58
CA LEU A 79 -12.97 -3.29 -13.18
C LEU A 79 -14.39 -2.82 -12.88
N ASP A 80 -15.29 -3.08 -13.80
CA ASP A 80 -16.72 -2.79 -13.68
C ASP A 80 -17.47 -4.01 -13.16
N GLY A 81 -18.60 -3.78 -12.53
CA GLY A 81 -19.47 -4.86 -12.06
C GLY A 81 -20.70 -4.32 -11.37
N VAL A 82 -21.40 -5.21 -10.68
CA VAL A 82 -22.57 -4.86 -9.86
C VAL A 82 -22.29 -5.26 -8.43
N ILE A 83 -22.55 -4.32 -7.51
CA ILE A 83 -22.54 -4.57 -6.07
C ILE A 83 -23.97 -4.64 -5.55
N THR A 84 -24.26 -5.67 -4.73
CA THR A 84 -25.56 -5.86 -4.09
C THR A 84 -25.42 -5.88 -2.59
N ASN A 85 -26.27 -5.11 -1.89
CA ASN A 85 -26.39 -5.14 -0.45
C ASN A 85 -27.49 -6.14 -0.05
N THR A 86 -27.10 -7.32 0.43
CA THR A 86 -28.03 -8.37 0.90
C THR A 86 -28.37 -8.25 2.39
N GLY A 87 -27.78 -7.26 3.07
CA GLY A 87 -28.04 -7.00 4.49
C GLY A 87 -29.21 -6.05 4.71
N ASN A 88 -29.37 -5.61 5.96
CA ASN A 88 -30.52 -4.83 6.44
C ASN A 88 -30.20 -3.36 6.78
N GLN A 89 -28.96 -2.89 6.55
CA GLN A 89 -28.54 -1.52 6.80
C GLN A 89 -28.16 -0.83 5.48
N THR A 90 -28.31 0.48 5.42
CA THR A 90 -27.88 1.25 4.24
C THR A 90 -26.37 1.48 4.30
N VAL A 91 -25.66 1.09 3.26
CA VAL A 91 -24.21 1.29 3.13
C VAL A 91 -23.93 2.66 2.55
N ILE A 92 -23.09 3.45 3.25
CA ILE A 92 -22.69 4.80 2.87
C ILE A 92 -21.19 4.91 2.53
N HIS A 93 -20.41 3.89 2.87
CA HIS A 93 -19.00 3.78 2.49
C HIS A 93 -18.59 2.31 2.52
N ALA A 94 -17.79 1.90 1.54
CA ALA A 94 -17.17 0.60 1.55
C ALA A 94 -15.80 0.65 0.86
N THR A 95 -14.83 -0.09 1.42
CA THR A 95 -13.49 -0.27 0.85
C THR A 95 -13.33 -1.72 0.46
N VAL A 96 -12.82 -1.96 -0.74
CA VAL A 96 -12.55 -3.29 -1.27
C VAL A 96 -11.04 -3.47 -1.45
N GLN A 97 -10.53 -4.61 -1.00
CA GLN A 97 -9.20 -5.08 -1.34
C GLN A 97 -9.29 -5.93 -2.61
N VAL A 98 -8.52 -5.55 -3.62
CA VAL A 98 -8.40 -6.25 -4.89
C VAL A 98 -7.02 -6.90 -4.95
N THR A 99 -6.97 -8.19 -5.23
CA THR A 99 -5.72 -8.97 -5.31
C THR A 99 -5.58 -9.56 -6.70
N PHE A 100 -4.58 -9.11 -7.42
CA PHE A 100 -4.17 -9.64 -8.71
C PHE A 100 -3.16 -10.78 -8.50
N LYS A 101 -3.29 -11.84 -9.27
CA LYS A 101 -2.42 -13.02 -9.19
C LYS A 101 -1.56 -13.16 -10.44
N ASP A 102 -0.40 -13.79 -10.28
CA ASP A 102 0.47 -14.23 -11.37
C ASP A 102 0.07 -15.62 -11.90
N ASP A 103 0.81 -16.12 -12.89
CA ASP A 103 0.58 -17.44 -13.50
C ASP A 103 0.77 -18.61 -12.52
N MET A 104 1.49 -18.39 -11.40
CA MET A 104 1.68 -19.37 -10.35
C MET A 104 0.64 -19.27 -9.23
N GLY A 105 -0.33 -18.34 -9.35
CA GLY A 105 -1.36 -18.09 -8.34
C GLY A 105 -0.87 -17.29 -7.14
N GLN A 106 0.36 -16.73 -7.20
CA GLN A 106 0.89 -15.85 -6.15
C GLN A 106 0.36 -14.43 -6.32
N THR A 107 0.43 -13.63 -5.26
CA THR A 107 0.00 -12.23 -5.31
C THR A 107 1.00 -11.40 -6.12
N ALA A 108 0.61 -10.96 -7.30
CA ALA A 108 1.34 -10.02 -8.14
C ALA A 108 1.17 -8.57 -7.65
N GLN A 109 -0.05 -8.22 -7.21
CA GLN A 109 -0.39 -6.87 -6.70
C GLN A 109 -1.59 -6.94 -5.78
N ARG A 110 -1.65 -6.03 -4.81
CA ARG A 110 -2.80 -5.86 -3.92
C ARG A 110 -3.06 -4.37 -3.72
N GLU A 111 -4.31 -3.96 -3.91
CA GLU A 111 -4.74 -2.59 -3.68
C GLU A 111 -6.01 -2.53 -2.85
N GLU A 112 -6.15 -1.49 -2.04
CA GLU A 112 -7.37 -1.18 -1.31
C GLU A 112 -7.95 0.11 -1.88
N LEU A 113 -9.18 0.03 -2.37
CA LEU A 113 -9.86 1.12 -3.05
C LEU A 113 -11.26 1.35 -2.45
N PRO A 114 -11.71 2.61 -2.37
CA PRO A 114 -13.11 2.89 -2.07
C PRO A 114 -13.99 2.43 -3.24
N ILE A 115 -15.18 1.94 -2.92
CA ILE A 115 -16.15 1.54 -3.93
C ILE A 115 -16.90 2.79 -4.41
N HIS A 116 -16.76 3.10 -5.69
CA HIS A 116 -17.55 4.12 -6.37
C HIS A 116 -18.65 3.45 -7.20
N VAL A 117 -19.89 3.90 -7.03
CA VAL A 117 -21.02 3.41 -7.82
C VAL A 117 -21.24 4.33 -9.02
N LEU A 118 -21.66 3.72 -10.14
CA LEU A 118 -21.95 4.48 -11.35
C LEU A 118 -23.37 5.07 -11.26
N ARG A 119 -23.47 6.38 -11.42
CA ARG A 119 -24.73 7.09 -11.62
C ARG A 119 -25.03 7.08 -13.11
N ILE A 120 -26.06 6.31 -13.48
CA ILE A 120 -26.55 6.24 -14.84
C ILE A 120 -27.64 7.30 -15.05
N GLY A 121 -27.67 7.97 -16.20
CA GLY A 121 -28.75 8.92 -16.54
C GLY A 121 -28.28 10.31 -16.96
N GLY A 122 -26.95 10.56 -16.99
CA GLY A 122 -26.33 11.74 -17.60
C GLY A 122 -25.80 11.42 -19.00
N PRO A 123 -25.15 12.40 -19.66
CA PRO A 123 -24.46 12.18 -20.94
C PRO A 123 -23.29 11.19 -20.83
N TYR A 124 -22.77 10.99 -19.60
CA TYR A 124 -21.70 10.03 -19.27
C TYR A 124 -22.01 9.39 -17.93
N ASP A 125 -21.58 8.13 -17.76
CA ASP A 125 -21.64 7.44 -16.47
C ASP A 125 -20.64 8.09 -15.52
N GLU A 126 -21.12 8.56 -14.38
CA GLU A 126 -20.31 9.23 -13.36
C GLU A 126 -20.07 8.27 -12.18
N ALA A 127 -18.79 8.04 -11.86
CA ALA A 127 -18.41 7.30 -10.65
C ALA A 127 -18.54 8.23 -9.43
N VAL A 128 -19.41 7.88 -8.49
CA VAL A 128 -19.70 8.67 -7.30
C VAL A 128 -19.54 7.83 -6.03
N ASP A 129 -19.16 8.49 -4.94
CA ASP A 129 -19.05 7.83 -3.64
C ASP A 129 -20.41 7.31 -3.14
N LEU A 130 -20.36 6.23 -2.36
CA LEU A 130 -21.56 5.67 -1.71
C LEU A 130 -22.26 6.65 -0.75
N ASN A 131 -21.56 7.66 -0.20
CA ASN A 131 -22.18 8.69 0.63
C ASN A 131 -23.14 9.59 -0.19
N LEU A 132 -22.83 9.80 -1.49
CA LEU A 132 -23.66 10.57 -2.43
C LEU A 132 -24.72 9.70 -3.12
N SER A 133 -24.50 8.39 -3.17
CA SER A 133 -25.42 7.42 -3.75
C SER A 133 -25.46 6.15 -2.87
N PRO A 134 -26.08 6.22 -1.66
CA PRO A 134 -26.10 5.11 -0.72
C PRO A 134 -26.71 3.83 -1.30
N LEU A 135 -26.20 2.68 -0.84
CA LEU A 135 -26.69 1.36 -1.24
C LEU A 135 -27.66 0.82 -0.17
N ALA A 136 -28.95 0.97 -0.42
CA ALA A 136 -29.99 0.54 0.50
C ALA A 136 -30.07 -0.99 0.62
N PRO A 137 -30.73 -1.53 1.68
CA PRO A 137 -31.01 -2.95 1.80
C PRO A 137 -31.69 -3.52 0.55
N GLY A 138 -31.17 -4.67 0.06
CA GLY A 138 -31.68 -5.34 -1.15
C GLY A 138 -31.35 -4.64 -2.47
N GLN A 139 -30.69 -3.48 -2.44
CA GLN A 139 -30.36 -2.72 -3.66
C GLN A 139 -29.12 -3.25 -4.34
N SER A 140 -29.13 -3.21 -5.67
CA SER A 140 -27.96 -3.42 -6.53
C SER A 140 -27.61 -2.17 -7.31
N LYS A 141 -26.33 -1.87 -7.45
CA LYS A 141 -25.82 -0.73 -8.23
C LYS A 141 -24.59 -1.15 -9.04
N PRO A 142 -24.44 -0.63 -10.27
CA PRO A 142 -23.20 -0.77 -10.99
C PRO A 142 -22.09 0.00 -10.27
N PHE A 143 -20.86 -0.52 -10.29
CA PHE A 143 -19.68 0.11 -9.72
C PHE A 143 -18.52 0.08 -10.71
N ARG A 144 -17.53 0.94 -10.48
CA ARG A 144 -16.26 0.97 -11.20
C ARG A 144 -15.10 1.12 -10.21
N LEU A 145 -14.09 0.26 -10.35
CA LEU A 145 -12.77 0.43 -9.75
C LEU A 145 -11.80 0.83 -10.85
N THR A 146 -10.91 1.79 -10.54
CA THR A 146 -9.93 2.32 -11.49
C THR A 146 -8.53 2.04 -10.97
N PHE A 147 -7.67 1.48 -11.83
CA PHE A 147 -6.28 1.16 -11.55
C PHE A 147 -5.38 1.91 -12.53
N GLU A 148 -4.50 2.76 -12.02
CA GLU A 148 -3.57 3.53 -12.87
C GLU A 148 -2.43 2.65 -13.39
N ASN A 149 -2.01 1.67 -12.58
CA ASN A 149 -0.96 0.73 -12.95
C ASN A 149 -1.29 -0.65 -12.37
N ILE A 150 -1.37 -1.66 -13.21
CA ILE A 150 -1.42 -3.05 -12.79
C ILE A 150 -0.08 -3.70 -13.11
N SER A 151 0.42 -4.53 -12.18
CA SER A 151 1.68 -5.27 -12.35
C SER A 151 1.67 -6.06 -13.68
N ASN A 152 2.76 -5.98 -14.41
CA ASN A 152 2.97 -6.78 -15.63
C ASN A 152 3.08 -8.30 -15.35
N GLN A 153 3.16 -8.70 -14.07
CA GLN A 153 3.12 -10.10 -13.65
C GLN A 153 1.69 -10.64 -13.52
N TRP A 154 0.67 -9.78 -13.64
CA TRP A 154 -0.73 -10.21 -13.56
C TRP A 154 -1.07 -11.14 -14.73
N ASN A 155 -1.66 -12.30 -14.42
CA ASN A 155 -2.07 -13.33 -15.38
C ASN A 155 -3.36 -13.01 -16.17
N HIS A 156 -3.88 -11.78 -16.06
CA HIS A 156 -5.13 -11.31 -16.68
C HIS A 156 -6.41 -12.06 -16.29
N ALA A 157 -6.36 -12.94 -15.28
CA ALA A 157 -7.56 -13.51 -14.70
C ALA A 157 -8.31 -12.48 -13.84
N TYR A 158 -9.62 -12.68 -13.60
CA TYR A 158 -10.35 -11.80 -12.69
C TYR A 158 -9.70 -11.80 -11.30
N PRO A 159 -9.44 -10.61 -10.72
CA PRO A 159 -8.81 -10.53 -9.41
C PRO A 159 -9.74 -10.98 -8.30
N ASP A 160 -9.15 -11.44 -7.20
CA ASP A 160 -9.90 -11.70 -5.97
C ASP A 160 -10.31 -10.38 -5.33
N MET A 161 -11.58 -10.27 -4.94
CA MET A 161 -12.13 -9.07 -4.30
C MET A 161 -12.63 -9.40 -2.89
N GLN A 162 -12.19 -8.60 -1.91
CA GLN A 162 -12.63 -8.75 -0.52
C GLN A 162 -13.00 -7.37 0.06
N VAL A 163 -14.24 -7.22 0.51
CA VAL A 163 -14.63 -6.00 1.24
C VAL A 163 -13.93 -5.98 2.59
N LYS A 164 -13.26 -4.87 2.93
CA LYS A 164 -12.51 -4.68 4.17
C LYS A 164 -13.25 -3.82 5.17
N GLN A 165 -13.75 -2.70 4.74
CA GLN A 165 -14.44 -1.75 5.60
C GLN A 165 -15.83 -1.44 5.03
N VAL A 166 -16.80 -1.30 5.91
CA VAL A 166 -18.16 -0.91 5.56
C VAL A 166 -18.67 0.04 6.65
N ASN A 167 -19.15 1.20 6.24
CA ASN A 167 -19.88 2.13 7.11
C ASN A 167 -21.35 2.11 6.69
N THR A 168 -22.22 1.96 7.66
CA THR A 168 -23.66 1.90 7.49
C THR A 168 -24.36 3.00 8.27
N LYS A 169 -25.61 3.26 7.94
CA LYS A 169 -26.54 4.11 8.68
C LYS A 169 -27.90 3.46 8.80
#